data_1d687981a6fc2e67a5071d982f055d4d
#
_entry.id   1d687981a6fc2e67a5071d982f055d4d
#
_cell.length_a   1.000
_cell.length_b   1.000
_cell.length_c   1.000
_cell.angle_alpha   90.00
_cell.angle_beta   90.00
_cell.angle_gamma   90.00
#
_symmetry.space_group_name_H-M   'P 1'
#
loop_
_entity.id
_entity.type
_entity.pdbx_description
1 polymer ?
#
loop_
_entity_poly.entity_id
_entity_poly.type
_entity_poly.pdbx_seq_one_letter_code
_entity_poly.pdbx_strand_id
1 'polypeptide(L)'
;MNIHEYQAKDLLAKFGVPVPSGGVAYTAAEAVEVAHRIGGTVWVVKAQIHAGGRGKAGGVKLVRSDDEIAAAARELIGKKLVTHQTGPEGREVKRVYVEAGCDIARELYLALSIDRAAGRITLIAAAEGGVEIEELAARAPDKILRVDIDPAAGFTPFYARRIAFGLGLTGGQVRAMGEFAAALYRAFTELDAALVEINPLVVTGGGELLALDAKMGFDDNALFRHAEIEALRDEDEEDPIELEAGKHALNYVKLDGNIGCMVNGAGLAMATMDIIKLYGGNPANFLDVGGGATRERVMVAFKLILSDPNVEAILVNIFGGIMRCDVIAEGIVAAAREVNLHVPLVVRLEGTNVELGRKILGQSGLPLIAAENFEDAAKKVVDVVKEAA
;
A
#
# COMPACT_ATOMS: atom_id res chain seq x y z
N MET A 1 0.43 0.16 6.27
CA MET A 1 0.41 -1.33 6.39
C MET A 1 -0.90 -1.88 5.87
N ASN A 2 -0.88 -2.92 5.03
CA ASN A 2 -2.07 -3.65 4.58
C ASN A 2 -2.17 -4.99 5.31
N ILE A 3 -3.38 -5.58 5.33
CA ILE A 3 -3.62 -6.91 5.89
C ILE A 3 -4.39 -7.79 4.90
N HIS A 4 -4.37 -9.11 5.13
CA HIS A 4 -5.13 -10.06 4.31
C HIS A 4 -6.64 -9.92 4.49
N GLU A 5 -7.41 -10.39 3.49
CA GLU A 5 -8.88 -10.36 3.52
C GLU A 5 -9.46 -11.04 4.77
N TYR A 6 -8.96 -12.24 5.14
CA TYR A 6 -9.46 -12.96 6.31
C TYR A 6 -9.25 -12.16 7.61
N GLN A 7 -8.10 -11.48 7.75
CA GLN A 7 -7.79 -10.62 8.89
C GLN A 7 -8.71 -9.38 8.92
N ALA A 8 -8.94 -8.79 7.74
CA ALA A 8 -9.86 -7.66 7.60
C ALA A 8 -11.28 -8.03 8.01
N LYS A 9 -11.78 -9.19 7.56
CA LYS A 9 -13.10 -9.70 7.94
C LYS A 9 -13.20 -10.01 9.43
N ASP A 10 -12.17 -10.60 10.03
CA ASP A 10 -12.14 -10.87 11.47
C ASP A 10 -12.19 -9.58 12.30
N LEU A 11 -11.48 -8.53 11.87
CA LEU A 11 -11.55 -7.22 12.52
C LEU A 11 -12.94 -6.60 12.35
N LEU A 12 -13.45 -6.55 11.12
CA LEU A 12 -14.75 -5.95 10.81
C LEU A 12 -15.90 -6.65 11.56
N ALA A 13 -15.86 -7.97 11.70
CA ALA A 13 -16.84 -8.75 12.47
C ALA A 13 -16.87 -8.33 13.94
N LYS A 14 -15.74 -8.00 14.57
CA LYS A 14 -15.68 -7.50 15.95
C LYS A 14 -16.42 -6.17 16.12
N PHE A 15 -16.51 -5.36 15.07
CA PHE A 15 -17.28 -4.11 15.06
C PHE A 15 -18.75 -4.30 14.69
N GLY A 16 -19.16 -5.53 14.35
CA GLY A 16 -20.52 -5.86 13.97
C GLY A 16 -20.83 -5.69 12.48
N VAL A 17 -19.81 -5.63 11.62
CA VAL A 17 -20.01 -5.68 10.15
C VAL A 17 -20.34 -7.13 9.78
N PRO A 18 -21.46 -7.40 9.08
CA PRO A 18 -21.82 -8.73 8.62
C PRO A 18 -20.82 -9.25 7.58
N VAL A 19 -20.22 -10.39 7.87
CA VAL A 19 -19.26 -11.12 7.00
C VAL A 19 -19.67 -12.58 6.87
N PRO A 20 -19.34 -13.30 5.78
CA PRO A 20 -19.53 -14.73 5.71
C PRO A 20 -18.71 -15.47 6.76
N SER A 21 -19.23 -16.57 7.30
CA SER A 21 -18.44 -17.45 8.17
C SER A 21 -17.29 -18.06 7.37
N GLY A 22 -16.07 -18.05 7.91
CA GLY A 22 -14.91 -18.55 7.21
C GLY A 22 -13.75 -18.87 8.13
N GLY A 23 -12.61 -19.22 7.53
CA GLY A 23 -11.36 -19.47 8.21
C GLY A 23 -10.18 -19.60 7.26
N VAL A 24 -8.99 -19.26 7.75
CA VAL A 24 -7.73 -19.44 7.03
C VAL A 24 -7.26 -20.88 7.09
N ALA A 25 -6.61 -21.35 6.01
CA ALA A 25 -5.99 -22.67 5.92
C ALA A 25 -4.65 -22.55 5.18
N TYR A 26 -3.65 -23.28 5.68
CA TYR A 26 -2.29 -23.34 5.12
C TYR A 26 -2.04 -24.64 4.36
N THR A 27 -2.94 -25.61 4.50
CA THR A 27 -2.90 -26.90 3.84
C THR A 27 -4.28 -27.30 3.29
N ALA A 28 -4.30 -28.22 2.35
CA ALA A 28 -5.55 -28.76 1.82
C ALA A 28 -6.39 -29.47 2.89
N ALA A 29 -5.76 -30.12 3.86
CA ALA A 29 -6.46 -30.78 4.98
C ALA A 29 -7.14 -29.76 5.88
N GLU A 30 -6.42 -28.71 6.29
CA GLU A 30 -6.99 -27.61 7.07
C GLU A 30 -8.16 -26.92 6.33
N ALA A 31 -8.08 -26.77 4.99
CA ALA A 31 -9.16 -26.18 4.21
C ALA A 31 -10.47 -26.99 4.33
N VAL A 32 -10.38 -28.30 4.31
CA VAL A 32 -11.53 -29.21 4.52
C VAL A 32 -12.03 -29.12 5.96
N GLU A 33 -11.15 -29.07 6.96
CA GLU A 33 -11.53 -28.91 8.37
C GLU A 33 -12.27 -27.58 8.61
N VAL A 34 -11.80 -26.49 7.98
CA VAL A 34 -12.48 -25.19 8.03
C VAL A 34 -13.89 -25.31 7.45
N ALA A 35 -14.06 -25.93 6.28
CA ALA A 35 -15.35 -26.11 5.66
C ALA A 35 -16.33 -26.91 6.53
N HIS A 36 -15.87 -27.99 7.16
CA HIS A 36 -16.68 -28.76 8.11
C HIS A 36 -17.08 -27.92 9.34
N ARG A 37 -16.18 -27.10 9.86
CA ARG A 37 -16.45 -26.24 11.02
C ARG A 37 -17.49 -25.17 10.72
N ILE A 38 -17.46 -24.53 9.55
CA ILE A 38 -18.42 -23.50 9.14
C ILE A 38 -19.74 -24.10 8.66
N GLY A 39 -19.76 -25.37 8.26
CA GLY A 39 -20.94 -26.07 7.75
C GLY A 39 -21.39 -25.59 6.37
N GLY A 40 -22.58 -26.01 5.96
CA GLY A 40 -23.14 -25.65 4.66
C GLY A 40 -22.89 -26.70 3.59
N THR A 41 -23.17 -26.38 2.33
CA THR A 41 -23.01 -27.28 1.17
C THR A 41 -22.30 -26.61 -0.01
N VAL A 42 -22.01 -25.32 0.11
CA VAL A 42 -21.30 -24.54 -0.90
C VAL A 42 -20.28 -23.66 -0.18
N TRP A 43 -19.04 -23.71 -0.64
CA TRP A 43 -17.95 -22.92 -0.08
C TRP A 43 -17.19 -22.22 -1.19
N VAL A 44 -16.43 -21.19 -0.79
CA VAL A 44 -15.51 -20.48 -1.67
C VAL A 44 -14.10 -20.57 -1.10
N VAL A 45 -13.14 -21.05 -1.90
CA VAL A 45 -11.72 -21.09 -1.54
C VAL A 45 -11.03 -19.92 -2.24
N LYS A 46 -10.45 -19.02 -1.45
CA LYS A 46 -9.86 -17.76 -1.94
C LYS A 46 -8.37 -17.69 -1.62
N ALA A 47 -7.53 -17.46 -2.61
CA ALA A 47 -6.11 -17.16 -2.41
C ALA A 47 -5.95 -15.89 -1.56
N GLN A 48 -5.02 -15.88 -0.62
CA GLN A 48 -4.73 -14.74 0.24
C GLN A 48 -3.40 -14.10 -0.17
N ILE A 49 -3.48 -12.96 -0.84
CA ILE A 49 -2.40 -12.06 -1.21
C ILE A 49 -2.87 -10.61 -1.06
N HIS A 50 -1.97 -9.64 -0.87
CA HIS A 50 -2.28 -8.22 -0.75
C HIS A 50 -2.54 -7.57 -2.12
N ALA A 51 -3.38 -8.20 -2.96
CA ALA A 51 -3.74 -7.67 -4.26
C ALA A 51 -5.21 -7.92 -4.60
N GLY A 52 -5.82 -6.96 -5.30
CA GLY A 52 -7.14 -7.09 -5.92
C GLY A 52 -7.11 -7.93 -7.20
N GLY A 53 -8.30 -8.15 -7.79
CA GLY A 53 -8.41 -8.88 -9.06
C GLY A 53 -8.18 -10.39 -8.98
N ARG A 54 -8.10 -10.97 -7.77
CA ARG A 54 -7.86 -12.41 -7.53
C ARG A 54 -8.85 -13.31 -8.26
N GLY A 55 -10.12 -12.92 -8.32
CA GLY A 55 -11.16 -13.67 -9.03
C GLY A 55 -10.85 -13.81 -10.52
N LYS A 56 -10.50 -12.71 -11.20
CA LYS A 56 -10.12 -12.69 -12.63
C LYS A 56 -8.84 -13.52 -12.88
N ALA A 57 -7.92 -13.57 -11.92
CA ALA A 57 -6.68 -14.34 -12.00
C ALA A 57 -6.84 -15.83 -11.62
N GLY A 58 -8.07 -16.30 -11.35
CA GLY A 58 -8.34 -17.68 -10.97
C GLY A 58 -8.00 -18.03 -9.52
N GLY A 59 -7.80 -17.02 -8.66
CA GLY A 59 -7.52 -17.15 -7.23
C GLY A 59 -8.76 -17.37 -6.36
N VAL A 60 -9.95 -17.51 -6.94
CA VAL A 60 -11.21 -17.75 -6.23
C VAL A 60 -11.93 -18.94 -6.86
N LYS A 61 -12.27 -19.94 -6.06
CA LYS A 61 -12.88 -21.20 -6.51
C LYS A 61 -14.16 -21.49 -5.72
N LEU A 62 -15.28 -21.66 -6.42
CA LEU A 62 -16.52 -22.14 -5.84
C LEU A 62 -16.49 -23.67 -5.80
N VAL A 63 -16.78 -24.28 -4.65
CA VAL A 63 -16.63 -25.72 -4.38
C VAL A 63 -17.82 -26.26 -3.59
N ARG A 64 -18.12 -27.56 -3.74
CA ARG A 64 -19.30 -28.21 -3.16
C ARG A 64 -19.02 -29.56 -2.49
N SER A 65 -17.76 -29.99 -2.44
CA SER A 65 -17.35 -31.24 -1.79
C SER A 65 -15.97 -31.11 -1.17
N ASP A 66 -15.64 -32.00 -0.24
CA ASP A 66 -14.32 -32.08 0.40
C ASP A 66 -13.20 -32.28 -0.63
N ASP A 67 -13.43 -33.12 -1.64
CA ASP A 67 -12.46 -33.37 -2.71
C ASP A 67 -12.20 -32.09 -3.53
N GLU A 68 -13.27 -31.32 -3.86
CA GLU A 68 -13.14 -30.04 -4.57
C GLU A 68 -12.43 -28.98 -3.71
N ILE A 69 -12.72 -28.92 -2.40
CA ILE A 69 -12.03 -28.00 -1.47
C ILE A 69 -10.54 -28.32 -1.44
N ALA A 70 -10.20 -29.62 -1.21
CA ALA A 70 -8.82 -30.05 -1.16
C ALA A 70 -8.07 -29.83 -2.49
N ALA A 71 -8.74 -30.06 -3.63
CA ALA A 71 -8.18 -29.82 -4.95
C ALA A 71 -7.92 -28.31 -5.19
N ALA A 72 -8.90 -27.46 -4.86
CA ALA A 72 -8.77 -26.00 -4.99
C ALA A 72 -7.62 -25.46 -4.10
N ALA A 73 -7.53 -25.91 -2.86
CA ALA A 73 -6.45 -25.51 -1.95
C ALA A 73 -5.07 -25.93 -2.48
N ARG A 74 -4.91 -27.18 -2.98
CA ARG A 74 -3.65 -27.65 -3.59
C ARG A 74 -3.28 -26.88 -4.85
N GLU A 75 -4.28 -26.47 -5.66
CA GLU A 75 -4.03 -25.68 -6.86
C GLU A 75 -3.54 -24.27 -6.54
N LEU A 76 -4.06 -23.68 -5.46
CA LEU A 76 -3.80 -22.29 -5.11
C LEU A 76 -2.54 -22.11 -4.25
N ILE A 77 -2.35 -22.96 -3.23
CA ILE A 77 -1.20 -22.83 -2.31
C ILE A 77 0.11 -23.15 -3.05
N GLY A 78 1.09 -22.26 -2.94
CA GLY A 78 2.36 -22.30 -3.65
C GLY A 78 2.34 -21.75 -5.08
N LYS A 79 1.15 -21.43 -5.63
CA LYS A 79 1.03 -20.81 -6.95
C LYS A 79 1.39 -19.34 -6.90
N LYS A 80 2.14 -18.84 -7.90
CA LYS A 80 2.27 -17.40 -8.14
C LYS A 80 1.03 -16.88 -8.85
N LEU A 81 0.30 -16.01 -8.19
CA LEU A 81 -0.89 -15.38 -8.73
C LEU A 81 -0.54 -14.02 -9.32
N VAL A 82 -0.78 -13.87 -10.62
CA VAL A 82 -0.53 -12.62 -11.36
C VAL A 82 -1.85 -11.86 -11.51
N THR A 83 -1.91 -10.66 -10.97
CA THR A 83 -3.03 -9.72 -11.13
C THR A 83 -2.49 -8.39 -11.68
N HIS A 84 -3.36 -7.47 -12.06
CA HIS A 84 -2.93 -6.14 -12.48
C HIS A 84 -2.21 -5.35 -11.36
N GLN A 85 -2.41 -5.71 -10.08
CA GLN A 85 -1.78 -5.06 -8.93
C GLN A 85 -0.46 -5.71 -8.52
N THR A 86 -0.23 -7.00 -8.82
CA THR A 86 1.01 -7.70 -8.46
C THR A 86 2.15 -7.49 -9.45
N GLY A 87 1.86 -6.92 -10.61
CA GLY A 87 2.80 -6.90 -11.73
C GLY A 87 3.06 -8.30 -12.33
N PRO A 88 3.96 -8.41 -13.33
CA PRO A 88 4.22 -9.66 -14.06
C PRO A 88 4.89 -10.75 -13.19
N GLU A 89 5.60 -10.37 -12.14
CA GLU A 89 6.26 -11.29 -11.20
C GLU A 89 5.25 -12.10 -10.38
N GLY A 90 4.05 -11.57 -10.16
CA GLY A 90 3.02 -12.17 -9.33
C GLY A 90 3.39 -12.23 -7.84
N ARG A 91 2.46 -12.75 -7.03
CA ARG A 91 2.68 -13.02 -5.60
C ARG A 91 2.40 -14.49 -5.30
N GLU A 92 3.23 -15.10 -4.47
CA GLU A 92 3.05 -16.48 -4.06
C GLU A 92 1.91 -16.61 -3.04
N VAL A 93 0.97 -17.51 -3.31
CA VAL A 93 -0.14 -17.81 -2.40
C VAL A 93 0.33 -18.75 -1.31
N LYS A 94 0.54 -18.24 -0.10
CA LYS A 94 1.01 -19.05 1.05
C LYS A 94 -0.14 -19.68 1.86
N ARG A 95 -1.37 -19.17 1.68
CA ARG A 95 -2.56 -19.60 2.42
C ARG A 95 -3.81 -19.32 1.60
N VAL A 96 -4.88 -20.04 1.95
CA VAL A 96 -6.22 -19.80 1.40
C VAL A 96 -7.19 -19.46 2.51
N TYR A 97 -8.24 -18.72 2.16
CA TYR A 97 -9.39 -18.45 3.01
C TYR A 97 -10.57 -19.28 2.49
N VAL A 98 -11.17 -20.08 3.35
CA VAL A 98 -12.36 -20.86 3.03
C VAL A 98 -13.55 -20.22 3.73
N GLU A 99 -14.57 -19.87 2.96
CA GLU A 99 -15.76 -19.24 3.50
C GLU A 99 -17.05 -19.87 2.97
N ALA A 100 -18.15 -19.68 3.70
CA ALA A 100 -19.48 -20.11 3.27
C ALA A 100 -19.91 -19.35 2.01
N GLY A 101 -20.42 -20.07 1.03
CA GLY A 101 -21.06 -19.48 -0.14
C GLY A 101 -22.31 -18.70 0.25
N CYS A 102 -22.65 -17.63 -0.47
CA CYS A 102 -23.86 -16.87 -0.27
C CYS A 102 -24.64 -16.74 -1.59
N ASP A 103 -25.96 -16.53 -1.47
CA ASP A 103 -26.84 -16.24 -2.61
C ASP A 103 -26.76 -14.75 -2.94
N ILE A 104 -26.11 -14.41 -4.05
CA ILE A 104 -25.83 -13.03 -4.47
C ILE A 104 -26.96 -12.54 -5.37
N ALA A 105 -27.78 -11.60 -4.88
CA ALA A 105 -28.78 -10.93 -5.70
C ALA A 105 -28.23 -9.66 -6.37
N ARG A 106 -27.35 -8.90 -5.66
CA ARG A 106 -26.69 -7.70 -6.20
C ARG A 106 -25.31 -7.55 -5.60
N GLU A 107 -24.39 -7.03 -6.41
CA GLU A 107 -23.05 -6.64 -6.00
C GLU A 107 -22.92 -5.11 -6.01
N LEU A 108 -22.46 -4.55 -4.91
CA LEU A 108 -22.28 -3.12 -4.71
C LEU A 108 -20.83 -2.86 -4.31
N TYR A 109 -20.40 -1.62 -4.44
CA TYR A 109 -19.12 -1.13 -3.92
C TYR A 109 -19.36 -0.22 -2.72
N LEU A 110 -18.55 -0.37 -1.67
CA LEU A 110 -18.55 0.53 -0.52
C LEU A 110 -17.14 0.67 0.04
N ALA A 111 -16.67 1.90 0.23
CA ALA A 111 -15.37 2.16 0.84
C ALA A 111 -15.39 3.39 1.74
N LEU A 112 -14.49 3.40 2.71
CA LEU A 112 -14.08 4.58 3.48
C LEU A 112 -12.62 4.86 3.19
N SER A 113 -12.30 6.08 2.86
CA SER A 113 -10.92 6.54 2.68
C SER A 113 -10.77 7.99 3.15
N ILE A 114 -9.51 8.43 3.29
CA ILE A 114 -9.20 9.82 3.62
C ILE A 114 -9.08 10.63 2.33
N ASP A 115 -9.99 11.58 2.11
CA ASP A 115 -9.84 12.59 1.07
C ASP A 115 -8.93 13.71 1.61
N ARG A 116 -7.69 13.73 1.13
CA ARG A 116 -6.68 14.70 1.58
C ARG A 116 -6.98 16.11 1.10
N ALA A 117 -7.64 16.28 -0.05
CA ALA A 117 -8.01 17.60 -0.57
C ALA A 117 -9.15 18.22 0.26
N ALA A 118 -10.14 17.41 0.65
CA ALA A 118 -11.23 17.84 1.52
C ALA A 118 -10.83 17.84 3.01
N GLY A 119 -9.75 17.14 3.41
CA GLY A 119 -9.36 16.95 4.80
C GLY A 119 -10.40 16.15 5.60
N ARG A 120 -11.06 15.17 4.97
CA ARG A 120 -12.21 14.44 5.55
C ARG A 120 -12.15 12.95 5.24
N ILE A 121 -12.83 12.18 6.06
CA ILE A 121 -13.16 10.80 5.74
C ILE A 121 -14.32 10.82 4.74
N THR A 122 -14.15 10.16 3.60
CA THR A 122 -15.15 10.09 2.54
C THR A 122 -15.67 8.68 2.42
N LEU A 123 -16.99 8.55 2.46
CA LEU A 123 -17.72 7.32 2.15
C LEU A 123 -17.99 7.30 0.64
N ILE A 124 -17.46 6.27 -0.03
CA ILE A 124 -17.56 6.08 -1.48
C ILE A 124 -18.41 4.85 -1.74
N ALA A 125 -19.36 4.95 -2.66
CA ALA A 125 -20.22 3.82 -3.00
C ALA A 125 -20.59 3.81 -4.48
N ALA A 126 -20.85 2.62 -5.03
CA ALA A 126 -21.38 2.45 -6.38
C ALA A 126 -22.35 1.24 -6.44
N ALA A 127 -23.33 1.32 -7.35
CA ALA A 127 -24.29 0.24 -7.58
C ALA A 127 -23.71 -0.92 -8.41
N GLU A 128 -22.45 -0.82 -8.82
CA GLU A 128 -21.68 -1.85 -9.53
C GLU A 128 -20.52 -2.26 -8.62
N GLY A 129 -20.55 -3.49 -8.09
CA GLY A 129 -19.48 -4.10 -7.30
C GLY A 129 -18.76 -5.22 -8.07
N GLY A 130 -17.69 -5.78 -7.48
CA GLY A 130 -16.87 -6.81 -8.10
C GLY A 130 -16.04 -6.33 -9.30
N VAL A 131 -15.95 -5.01 -9.50
CA VAL A 131 -15.17 -4.35 -10.55
C VAL A 131 -14.16 -3.38 -9.93
N GLU A 132 -13.12 -3.03 -10.68
CA GLU A 132 -12.16 -2.01 -10.25
C GLU A 132 -12.84 -0.63 -10.22
N ILE A 133 -12.80 0.03 -9.07
CA ILE A 133 -13.47 1.33 -8.90
C ILE A 133 -12.85 2.42 -9.77
N GLU A 134 -11.57 2.32 -10.05
CA GLU A 134 -10.83 3.23 -10.93
C GLU A 134 -11.30 3.14 -12.37
N GLU A 135 -11.58 1.92 -12.85
CA GLU A 135 -12.19 1.70 -14.18
C GLU A 135 -13.59 2.31 -14.25
N LEU A 136 -14.38 2.13 -13.18
CA LEU A 136 -15.71 2.72 -13.09
C LEU A 136 -15.63 4.25 -13.04
N ALA A 137 -14.69 4.82 -12.28
CA ALA A 137 -14.48 6.25 -12.17
C ALA A 137 -14.09 6.89 -13.52
N ALA A 138 -13.27 6.20 -14.30
CA ALA A 138 -12.85 6.69 -15.62
C ALA A 138 -13.99 6.65 -16.66
N ARG A 139 -14.81 5.59 -16.66
CA ARG A 139 -15.88 5.41 -17.67
C ARG A 139 -17.22 6.06 -17.30
N ALA A 140 -17.54 6.17 -16.02
CA ALA A 140 -18.84 6.61 -15.53
C ALA A 140 -18.75 7.26 -14.14
N PRO A 141 -18.06 8.42 -13.99
CA PRO A 141 -17.85 9.08 -12.72
C PRO A 141 -19.15 9.42 -11.98
N ASP A 142 -20.21 9.71 -12.72
CA ASP A 142 -21.54 10.03 -12.15
C ASP A 142 -22.21 8.87 -11.41
N LYS A 143 -21.74 7.63 -11.61
CA LYS A 143 -22.23 6.45 -10.89
C LYS A 143 -21.58 6.27 -9.52
N ILE A 144 -20.53 7.02 -9.22
CA ILE A 144 -19.83 6.99 -7.94
C ILE A 144 -20.44 8.01 -7.00
N LEU A 145 -21.02 7.51 -5.93
CA LEU A 145 -21.54 8.33 -4.85
C LEU A 145 -20.40 8.66 -3.88
N ARG A 146 -20.24 9.93 -3.56
CA ARG A 146 -19.28 10.39 -2.56
C ARG A 146 -20.01 11.19 -1.49
N VAL A 147 -19.69 10.88 -0.24
CA VAL A 147 -20.27 11.55 0.93
C VAL A 147 -19.17 11.83 1.93
N ASP A 148 -18.80 13.09 2.05
CA ASP A 148 -17.80 13.54 3.02
C ASP A 148 -18.42 13.60 4.40
N ILE A 149 -17.75 13.00 5.37
CA ILE A 149 -18.17 12.94 6.76
C ILE A 149 -17.50 14.08 7.51
N ASP A 150 -18.30 14.94 8.13
CA ASP A 150 -17.77 16.02 8.94
C ASP A 150 -17.15 15.45 10.23
N PRO A 151 -15.84 15.65 10.48
CA PRO A 151 -15.17 15.09 11.64
C PRO A 151 -15.71 15.63 12.97
N ALA A 152 -16.29 16.83 12.99
CA ALA A 152 -16.89 17.40 14.20
C ALA A 152 -18.25 16.77 14.55
N ALA A 153 -19.02 16.37 13.52
CA ALA A 153 -20.32 15.71 13.71
C ALA A 153 -20.19 14.18 13.85
N GLY A 154 -19.09 13.61 13.32
CA GLY A 154 -18.91 12.18 13.19
C GLY A 154 -19.91 11.54 12.23
N PHE A 155 -19.99 10.21 12.22
CA PHE A 155 -20.91 9.50 11.36
C PHE A 155 -22.36 9.59 11.89
N THR A 156 -23.27 10.07 11.06
CA THR A 156 -24.68 10.17 11.37
C THR A 156 -25.53 9.30 10.43
N PRO A 157 -26.75 8.88 10.85
CA PRO A 157 -27.64 8.10 10.00
C PRO A 157 -28.02 8.79 8.68
N PHE A 158 -27.85 10.10 8.59
CA PHE A 158 -28.08 10.85 7.36
C PHE A 158 -27.13 10.41 6.23
N TYR A 159 -25.85 10.25 6.52
CA TYR A 159 -24.87 9.81 5.54
C TYR A 159 -25.20 8.43 4.98
N ALA A 160 -25.54 7.47 5.85
CA ALA A 160 -25.92 6.12 5.45
C ALA A 160 -27.18 6.11 4.56
N ARG A 161 -28.22 6.88 4.94
CA ARG A 161 -29.44 6.98 4.12
C ARG A 161 -29.17 7.56 2.74
N ARG A 162 -28.31 8.58 2.64
CA ARG A 162 -27.93 9.18 1.37
C ARG A 162 -27.29 8.13 0.45
N ILE A 163 -26.37 7.32 0.98
CA ILE A 163 -25.76 6.21 0.23
C ILE A 163 -26.80 5.13 -0.10
N ALA A 164 -27.60 4.69 0.88
CA ALA A 164 -28.58 3.63 0.66
C ALA A 164 -29.57 3.97 -0.47
N PHE A 165 -30.11 5.17 -0.49
CA PHE A 165 -31.02 5.60 -1.56
C PHE A 165 -30.30 5.77 -2.90
N GLY A 166 -29.08 6.29 -2.88
CA GLY A 166 -28.26 6.41 -4.10
C GLY A 166 -27.91 5.05 -4.72
N LEU A 167 -27.76 4.01 -3.89
CA LEU A 167 -27.56 2.63 -4.35
C LEU A 167 -28.90 1.92 -4.73
N GLY A 168 -30.04 2.60 -4.60
CA GLY A 168 -31.35 2.03 -4.86
C GLY A 168 -31.78 0.97 -3.84
N LEU A 169 -31.28 1.04 -2.60
CA LEU A 169 -31.74 0.18 -1.50
C LEU A 169 -33.09 0.67 -0.97
N THR A 170 -33.92 -0.26 -0.55
CA THR A 170 -35.30 0.04 -0.11
C THR A 170 -35.66 -0.71 1.17
N GLY A 171 -36.71 -0.26 1.85
CA GLY A 171 -37.27 -0.92 3.03
C GLY A 171 -36.24 -1.20 4.13
N GLY A 172 -36.15 -2.45 4.57
CA GLY A 172 -35.21 -2.90 5.60
C GLY A 172 -33.73 -2.74 5.24
N GLN A 173 -33.40 -2.75 3.95
CA GLN A 173 -32.02 -2.59 3.48
C GLN A 173 -31.46 -1.20 3.80
N VAL A 174 -32.29 -0.15 3.84
CA VAL A 174 -31.87 1.21 4.22
C VAL A 174 -31.41 1.25 5.67
N ARG A 175 -32.13 0.54 6.56
CA ARG A 175 -31.75 0.39 7.97
C ARG A 175 -30.47 -0.43 8.11
N ALA A 176 -30.39 -1.58 7.41
CA ALA A 176 -29.21 -2.44 7.42
C ALA A 176 -27.96 -1.70 6.93
N MET A 177 -28.06 -0.86 5.88
CA MET A 177 -26.97 0.02 5.44
C MET A 177 -26.57 1.02 6.51
N GLY A 178 -27.52 1.53 7.29
CA GLY A 178 -27.26 2.41 8.42
C GLY A 178 -26.38 1.76 9.48
N GLU A 179 -26.72 0.54 9.87
CA GLU A 179 -25.99 -0.26 10.86
C GLU A 179 -24.62 -0.69 10.31
N PHE A 180 -24.57 -1.14 9.05
CA PHE A 180 -23.36 -1.54 8.36
C PHE A 180 -22.34 -0.39 8.25
N ALA A 181 -22.76 0.75 7.70
CA ALA A 181 -21.87 1.88 7.48
C ALA A 181 -21.41 2.53 8.81
N ALA A 182 -22.25 2.53 9.85
CA ALA A 182 -21.86 2.98 11.19
C ALA A 182 -20.80 2.06 11.81
N ALA A 183 -20.94 0.74 11.66
CA ALA A 183 -19.95 -0.23 12.12
C ALA A 183 -18.63 -0.08 11.37
N LEU A 184 -18.70 0.09 10.04
CA LEU A 184 -17.53 0.31 9.19
C LEU A 184 -16.78 1.60 9.57
N TYR A 185 -17.52 2.69 9.81
CA TYR A 185 -16.92 3.97 10.24
C TYR A 185 -16.25 3.86 11.61
N ARG A 186 -16.86 3.14 12.56
CA ARG A 186 -16.21 2.90 13.86
C ARG A 186 -14.92 2.11 13.70
N ALA A 187 -14.94 1.01 12.94
CA ALA A 187 -13.73 0.24 12.64
C ALA A 187 -12.66 1.13 12.00
N PHE A 188 -13.04 1.97 11.02
CA PHE A 188 -12.11 2.88 10.35
C PHE A 188 -11.44 3.86 11.31
N THR A 189 -12.22 4.49 12.20
CA THR A 189 -11.72 5.54 13.10
C THR A 189 -11.02 4.99 14.33
N GLU A 190 -11.53 3.90 14.93
CA GLU A 190 -10.96 3.33 16.14
C GLU A 190 -9.67 2.57 15.90
N LEU A 191 -9.46 2.04 14.67
CA LEU A 191 -8.26 1.31 14.29
C LEU A 191 -7.26 2.14 13.48
N ASP A 192 -7.48 3.44 13.32
CA ASP A 192 -6.66 4.32 12.46
C ASP A 192 -6.45 3.77 11.05
N ALA A 193 -7.54 3.26 10.44
CA ALA A 193 -7.49 2.80 9.07
C ALA A 193 -7.32 3.98 8.09
N ALA A 194 -6.53 3.79 7.07
CA ALA A 194 -6.37 4.72 5.94
C ALA A 194 -7.33 4.38 4.79
N LEU A 195 -7.68 3.09 4.69
CA LEU A 195 -8.63 2.55 3.71
C LEU A 195 -9.38 1.38 4.33
N VAL A 196 -10.70 1.35 4.13
CA VAL A 196 -11.53 0.14 4.28
C VAL A 196 -12.40 0.04 3.04
N GLU A 197 -12.21 -1.00 2.26
CA GLU A 197 -12.93 -1.25 1.01
C GLU A 197 -13.66 -2.58 1.09
N ILE A 198 -14.94 -2.56 0.74
CA ILE A 198 -15.80 -3.73 0.62
C ILE A 198 -16.20 -3.87 -0.85
N ASN A 199 -15.61 -4.84 -1.55
CA ASN A 199 -15.80 -5.00 -2.98
C ASN A 199 -15.79 -6.48 -3.43
N PRO A 200 -16.98 -7.13 -3.51
CA PRO A 200 -18.29 -6.53 -3.39
C PRO A 200 -18.87 -6.49 -1.97
N LEU A 201 -19.67 -5.46 -1.72
CA LEU A 201 -20.74 -5.49 -0.73
C LEU A 201 -21.95 -6.17 -1.39
N VAL A 202 -22.42 -7.26 -0.84
CA VAL A 202 -23.48 -8.07 -1.43
C VAL A 202 -24.83 -7.76 -0.78
N VAL A 203 -25.84 -7.66 -1.62
CA VAL A 203 -27.24 -7.85 -1.20
C VAL A 203 -27.60 -9.30 -1.49
N THR A 204 -27.92 -10.08 -0.47
CA THR A 204 -28.32 -11.48 -0.63
C THR A 204 -29.74 -11.62 -1.18
N GLY A 205 -30.12 -12.81 -1.68
CA GLY A 205 -31.49 -13.10 -2.07
C GLY A 205 -32.50 -12.90 -0.94
N GLY A 206 -32.09 -13.01 0.33
CA GLY A 206 -32.88 -12.68 1.51
C GLY A 206 -32.94 -11.18 1.82
N GLY A 207 -32.22 -10.33 1.09
CA GLY A 207 -32.17 -8.87 1.28
C GLY A 207 -31.18 -8.39 2.35
N GLU A 208 -30.31 -9.26 2.86
CA GLU A 208 -29.29 -8.92 3.85
C GLU A 208 -28.08 -8.27 3.15
N LEU A 209 -27.35 -7.41 3.88
CA LEU A 209 -26.08 -6.84 3.44
C LEU A 209 -24.92 -7.64 4.03
N LEU A 210 -23.95 -8.00 3.20
CA LEU A 210 -22.82 -8.86 3.57
C LEU A 210 -21.53 -8.38 2.91
N ALA A 211 -20.45 -8.20 3.68
CA ALA A 211 -19.12 -7.90 3.15
C ALA A 211 -18.49 -9.19 2.61
N LEU A 212 -18.55 -9.40 1.30
CA LEU A 212 -18.05 -10.63 0.66
C LEU A 212 -16.54 -10.61 0.44
N ASP A 213 -15.98 -9.44 0.14
CA ASP A 213 -14.53 -9.23 0.11
C ASP A 213 -14.21 -7.92 0.83
N ALA A 214 -13.12 -7.90 1.57
CA ALA A 214 -12.69 -6.76 2.36
C ALA A 214 -11.19 -6.52 2.23
N LYS A 215 -10.83 -5.25 2.00
CA LYS A 215 -9.45 -4.77 2.01
C LYS A 215 -9.32 -3.69 3.06
N MET A 216 -8.32 -3.81 3.93
CA MET A 216 -8.01 -2.81 4.95
C MET A 216 -6.54 -2.43 4.90
N GLY A 217 -6.30 -1.13 4.97
CA GLY A 217 -4.98 -0.54 5.15
C GLY A 217 -5.00 0.41 6.33
N PHE A 218 -3.91 0.49 7.06
CA PHE A 218 -3.76 1.28 8.29
C PHE A 218 -2.70 2.35 8.12
N ASP A 219 -2.80 3.41 8.93
CA ASP A 219 -1.76 4.42 9.04
C ASP A 219 -0.57 3.86 9.83
N ASP A 220 0.57 3.69 9.17
CA ASP A 220 1.79 3.19 9.81
C ASP A 220 2.24 4.07 10.98
N ASN A 221 1.94 5.38 10.93
CA ASN A 221 2.28 6.30 12.01
C ASN A 221 1.44 6.08 13.28
N ALA A 222 0.33 5.33 13.19
CA ALA A 222 -0.54 5.03 14.32
C ALA A 222 -0.31 3.63 14.91
N LEU A 223 0.46 2.74 14.27
CA LEU A 223 0.65 1.35 14.69
C LEU A 223 1.24 1.22 16.10
N PHE A 224 2.02 2.19 16.57
CA PHE A 224 2.56 2.20 17.94
C PHE A 224 1.49 2.09 19.03
N ARG A 225 0.24 2.43 18.73
CA ARG A 225 -0.91 2.31 19.65
C ARG A 225 -1.86 1.13 19.31
N HIS A 226 -1.53 0.35 18.28
CA HIS A 226 -2.30 -0.79 17.77
C HIS A 226 -1.41 -2.02 17.60
N ALA A 227 -0.80 -2.50 18.68
CA ALA A 227 0.12 -3.65 18.66
C ALA A 227 -0.56 -4.93 18.11
N GLU A 228 -1.88 -5.09 18.33
CA GLU A 228 -2.66 -6.21 17.80
C GLU A 228 -2.83 -6.14 16.27
N ILE A 229 -2.82 -4.93 15.69
CA ILE A 229 -2.86 -4.75 14.22
C ILE A 229 -1.46 -4.92 13.65
N GLU A 230 -0.45 -4.36 14.28
CA GLU A 230 0.95 -4.54 13.86
C GLU A 230 1.33 -6.03 13.80
N ALA A 231 0.82 -6.85 14.73
CA ALA A 231 1.02 -8.31 14.73
C ALA A 231 0.38 -9.05 13.54
N LEU A 232 -0.51 -8.40 12.79
CA LEU A 232 -1.13 -8.95 11.57
C LEU A 232 -0.27 -8.72 10.31
N ARG A 233 0.83 -7.98 10.41
CA ARG A 233 1.73 -7.68 9.30
C ARG A 233 2.24 -8.96 8.65
N ASP A 234 2.20 -9.02 7.33
CA ASP A 234 2.83 -10.06 6.53
C ASP A 234 4.01 -9.43 5.75
N GLU A 235 5.21 -9.60 6.30
CA GLU A 235 6.43 -9.04 5.71
C GLU A 235 6.72 -9.58 4.29
N ASP A 236 6.24 -10.78 3.96
CA ASP A 236 6.42 -11.38 2.65
C ASP A 236 5.60 -10.69 1.54
N GLU A 237 4.59 -9.91 1.92
CA GLU A 237 3.75 -9.13 1.01
C GLU A 237 4.25 -7.69 0.80
N GLU A 238 5.22 -7.23 1.59
CA GLU A 238 5.80 -5.89 1.49
C GLU A 238 7.03 -5.89 0.55
N ASP A 239 7.49 -4.70 0.17
CA ASP A 239 8.76 -4.58 -0.57
C ASP A 239 9.93 -4.79 0.39
N PRO A 240 10.89 -5.68 0.08
CA PRO A 240 12.02 -5.97 0.96
C PRO A 240 12.89 -4.75 1.28
N ILE A 241 13.01 -3.80 0.35
CA ILE A 241 13.80 -2.58 0.55
C ILE A 241 13.07 -1.63 1.51
N GLU A 242 11.74 -1.50 1.38
CA GLU A 242 10.91 -0.69 2.28
C GLU A 242 10.91 -1.26 3.70
N LEU A 243 10.81 -2.60 3.83
CA LEU A 243 10.94 -3.28 5.13
C LEU A 243 12.29 -3.02 5.80
N GLU A 244 13.38 -3.17 5.06
CA GLU A 244 14.72 -2.96 5.60
C GLU A 244 14.93 -1.49 5.98
N ALA A 245 14.43 -0.55 5.17
CA ALA A 245 14.43 0.87 5.48
C ALA A 245 13.69 1.19 6.78
N GLY A 246 12.54 0.57 7.00
CA GLY A 246 11.75 0.72 8.23
C GLY A 246 12.51 0.33 9.49
N LYS A 247 13.29 -0.76 9.46
CA LYS A 247 14.15 -1.20 10.60
C LYS A 247 15.18 -0.14 11.03
N HIS A 248 15.56 0.73 10.09
CA HIS A 248 16.51 1.82 10.32
C HIS A 248 15.84 3.19 10.51
N ALA A 249 14.52 3.21 10.67
CA ALA A 249 13.71 4.42 10.78
C ALA A 249 13.94 5.40 9.59
N LEU A 250 14.09 4.86 8.39
CA LEU A 250 14.18 5.58 7.13
C LEU A 250 12.81 5.58 6.43
N ASN A 251 12.39 6.73 5.93
CA ASN A 251 11.19 6.83 5.11
C ASN A 251 11.57 6.55 3.65
N TYR A 252 11.35 5.34 3.20
CA TYR A 252 11.63 4.88 1.85
C TYR A 252 10.34 4.44 1.16
N VAL A 253 10.16 4.84 -0.10
CA VAL A 253 9.11 4.31 -0.98
C VAL A 253 9.75 3.98 -2.32
N LYS A 254 9.58 2.74 -2.78
CA LYS A 254 10.07 2.29 -4.08
C LYS A 254 9.20 2.86 -5.21
N LEU A 255 9.84 3.27 -6.31
CA LEU A 255 9.20 3.76 -7.53
C LEU A 255 9.77 3.02 -8.75
N ASP A 256 9.14 3.20 -9.92
CA ASP A 256 9.48 2.47 -11.15
C ASP A 256 10.58 3.15 -12.00
N GLY A 257 11.36 4.06 -11.42
CA GLY A 257 12.38 4.81 -12.15
C GLY A 257 13.78 4.19 -12.09
N ASN A 258 14.77 4.95 -12.58
CA ASN A 258 16.17 4.55 -12.64
C ASN A 258 17.14 5.57 -12.00
N ILE A 259 16.63 6.64 -11.41
CA ILE A 259 17.42 7.65 -10.69
C ILE A 259 17.15 7.51 -9.19
N GLY A 260 18.12 6.97 -8.46
CA GLY A 260 18.07 6.89 -7.01
C GLY A 260 18.13 8.28 -6.37
N CYS A 261 17.29 8.53 -5.36
CA CYS A 261 17.20 9.80 -4.67
C CYS A 261 17.51 9.65 -3.18
N MET A 262 18.43 10.46 -2.64
CA MET A 262 18.67 10.59 -1.21
C MET A 262 18.58 12.06 -0.80
N VAL A 263 17.63 12.36 0.08
CA VAL A 263 17.29 13.75 0.44
C VAL A 263 17.04 13.84 1.93
N ASN A 264 17.23 15.00 2.52
CA ASN A 264 16.83 15.29 3.89
C ASN A 264 15.62 16.20 3.93
N GLY A 265 14.52 15.65 4.40
CA GLY A 265 13.22 16.31 4.49
C GLY A 265 12.26 15.96 3.35
N ALA A 266 11.06 15.50 3.73
CA ALA A 266 10.07 14.97 2.80
C ALA A 266 9.65 15.98 1.70
N GLY A 267 9.52 17.27 2.04
CA GLY A 267 9.21 18.32 1.06
C GLY A 267 10.29 18.49 0.01
N LEU A 268 11.58 18.46 0.42
CA LEU A 268 12.69 18.54 -0.51
C LEU A 268 12.79 17.25 -1.35
N ALA A 269 12.48 16.09 -0.78
CA ALA A 269 12.44 14.83 -1.52
C ALA A 269 11.39 14.86 -2.63
N MET A 270 10.16 15.30 -2.34
CA MET A 270 9.11 15.48 -3.35
C MET A 270 9.53 16.47 -4.44
N ALA A 271 10.05 17.62 -4.05
CA ALA A 271 10.53 18.62 -5.02
C ALA A 271 11.69 18.09 -5.87
N THR A 272 12.55 17.23 -5.31
CA THR A 272 13.65 16.58 -6.04
C THR A 272 13.11 15.63 -7.10
N MET A 273 12.11 14.82 -6.77
CA MET A 273 11.46 13.94 -7.73
C MET A 273 10.75 14.72 -8.84
N ASP A 274 10.06 15.81 -8.48
CA ASP A 274 9.35 16.67 -9.44
C ASP A 274 10.32 17.29 -10.43
N ILE A 275 11.45 17.84 -9.98
CA ILE A 275 12.42 18.46 -10.88
C ILE A 275 13.12 17.43 -11.77
N ILE A 276 13.41 16.21 -11.27
CA ILE A 276 13.90 15.12 -12.10
C ILE A 276 12.91 14.79 -13.23
N LYS A 277 11.62 14.68 -12.90
CA LYS A 277 10.54 14.47 -13.87
C LYS A 277 10.46 15.60 -14.89
N LEU A 278 10.56 16.85 -14.45
CA LEU A 278 10.53 18.04 -15.32
C LEU A 278 11.64 18.00 -16.39
N TYR A 279 12.82 17.47 -16.07
CA TYR A 279 13.94 17.29 -17.00
C TYR A 279 13.90 15.95 -17.76
N GLY A 280 12.83 15.18 -17.62
CA GLY A 280 12.59 13.94 -18.38
C GLY A 280 13.27 12.71 -17.80
N GLY A 281 13.68 12.73 -16.53
CA GLY A 281 14.19 11.58 -15.78
C GLY A 281 13.08 10.85 -15.01
N ASN A 282 13.42 9.69 -14.45
CA ASN A 282 12.49 8.88 -13.68
C ASN A 282 13.07 8.54 -12.30
N PRO A 283 12.53 9.09 -11.20
CA PRO A 283 12.95 8.72 -9.84
C PRO A 283 12.68 7.25 -9.54
N ALA A 284 13.68 6.54 -8.97
CA ALA A 284 13.58 5.14 -8.57
C ALA A 284 13.00 4.98 -7.16
N ASN A 285 13.06 6.03 -6.35
CA ASN A 285 12.57 6.00 -4.98
C ASN A 285 12.30 7.40 -4.42
N PHE A 286 11.41 7.45 -3.44
CA PHE A 286 11.41 8.50 -2.42
C PHE A 286 12.29 8.04 -1.26
N LEU A 287 13.17 8.89 -0.74
CA LEU A 287 13.92 8.62 0.48
C LEU A 287 14.22 9.91 1.23
N ASP A 288 13.69 9.99 2.45
CA ASP A 288 14.00 11.02 3.42
C ASP A 288 14.85 10.45 4.55
N VAL A 289 16.09 10.87 4.66
CA VAL A 289 17.00 10.45 5.76
C VAL A 289 16.73 11.22 7.06
N GLY A 290 15.84 12.22 7.02
CA GLY A 290 15.49 13.06 8.18
C GLY A 290 16.52 14.12 8.53
N GLY A 291 16.11 15.12 9.32
CA GLY A 291 16.96 16.26 9.71
C GLY A 291 18.03 15.94 10.77
N GLY A 292 18.01 14.76 11.36
CA GLY A 292 18.96 14.33 12.42
C GLY A 292 19.67 13.01 12.11
N ALA A 293 19.75 12.60 10.82
CA ALA A 293 20.34 11.33 10.45
C ALA A 293 21.84 11.25 10.84
N THR A 294 22.21 10.12 11.38
CA THR A 294 23.62 9.81 11.70
C THR A 294 24.35 9.32 10.45
N ARG A 295 25.67 9.25 10.52
CA ARG A 295 26.50 8.67 9.47
C ARG A 295 26.06 7.25 9.09
N GLU A 296 25.72 6.44 10.09
CA GLU A 296 25.27 5.04 9.92
C GLU A 296 23.95 4.98 9.14
N ARG A 297 22.98 5.86 9.47
CA ARG A 297 21.71 5.93 8.74
C ARG A 297 21.91 6.36 7.29
N VAL A 298 22.78 7.34 7.03
CA VAL A 298 23.13 7.77 5.66
C VAL A 298 23.79 6.62 4.89
N MET A 299 24.68 5.86 5.51
CA MET A 299 25.31 4.70 4.92
C MET A 299 24.30 3.61 4.54
N VAL A 300 23.36 3.30 5.45
CA VAL A 300 22.28 2.34 5.19
C VAL A 300 21.40 2.82 4.05
N ALA A 301 20.97 4.08 4.07
CA ALA A 301 20.15 4.68 3.03
C ALA A 301 20.79 4.57 1.64
N PHE A 302 22.08 4.83 1.56
CA PHE A 302 22.86 4.74 0.32
C PHE A 302 22.92 3.29 -0.20
N LYS A 303 23.15 2.31 0.69
CA LYS A 303 23.15 0.88 0.35
C LYS A 303 21.78 0.42 -0.14
N LEU A 304 20.70 0.87 0.47
CA LEU A 304 19.34 0.51 0.06
C LEU A 304 19.05 1.01 -1.37
N ILE A 305 19.43 2.24 -1.70
CA ILE A 305 19.31 2.74 -3.08
C ILE A 305 20.10 1.86 -4.06
N LEU A 306 21.32 1.50 -3.74
CA LEU A 306 22.18 0.68 -4.60
C LEU A 306 21.74 -0.80 -4.69
N SER A 307 20.89 -1.27 -3.78
CA SER A 307 20.33 -2.62 -3.86
C SER A 307 19.23 -2.77 -4.91
N ASP A 308 18.66 -1.66 -5.40
CA ASP A 308 17.74 -1.69 -6.53
C ASP A 308 18.51 -1.82 -7.85
N PRO A 309 18.36 -2.94 -8.59
CA PRO A 309 19.08 -3.18 -9.83
C PRO A 309 18.70 -2.22 -10.96
N ASN A 310 17.58 -1.50 -10.84
CA ASN A 310 17.14 -0.53 -11.83
C ASN A 310 17.84 0.83 -11.69
N VAL A 311 18.57 1.07 -10.60
CA VAL A 311 19.23 2.35 -10.37
C VAL A 311 20.48 2.47 -11.25
N GLU A 312 20.45 3.43 -12.16
CA GLU A 312 21.53 3.75 -13.12
C GLU A 312 22.35 4.98 -12.71
N ALA A 313 21.78 5.88 -11.89
CA ALA A 313 22.45 7.02 -11.30
C ALA A 313 21.81 7.41 -9.97
N ILE A 314 22.55 8.12 -9.12
CA ILE A 314 22.05 8.60 -7.83
C ILE A 314 22.16 10.12 -7.73
N LEU A 315 21.09 10.77 -7.28
CA LEU A 315 21.09 12.16 -6.86
C LEU A 315 21.00 12.26 -5.34
N VAL A 316 22.05 12.80 -4.73
CA VAL A 316 22.05 13.22 -3.34
C VAL A 316 21.79 14.71 -3.28
N ASN A 317 20.68 15.12 -2.68
CA ASN A 317 20.28 16.52 -2.58
C ASN A 317 20.03 16.88 -1.11
N ILE A 318 20.99 17.56 -0.50
CA ILE A 318 20.99 17.89 0.92
C ILE A 318 20.93 19.39 1.12
N PHE A 319 19.96 19.81 1.92
CA PHE A 319 19.92 21.16 2.47
C PHE A 319 20.22 21.11 3.98
N GLY A 320 21.41 21.54 4.35
CA GLY A 320 21.90 21.50 5.73
C GLY A 320 21.28 22.63 6.58
N GLY A 321 20.25 22.27 7.31
CA GLY A 321 19.75 23.05 8.44
C GLY A 321 20.29 22.45 9.75
N ILE A 322 19.47 21.60 10.38
CA ILE A 322 19.87 20.79 11.55
C ILE A 322 20.90 19.73 11.13
N MET A 323 20.70 19.08 9.99
CA MET A 323 21.64 18.13 9.43
C MET A 323 22.84 18.88 8.82
N ARG A 324 24.04 18.37 9.08
CA ARG A 324 25.32 18.96 8.65
C ARG A 324 25.82 18.26 7.39
N CYS A 325 26.26 19.03 6.42
CA CYS A 325 26.77 18.52 5.14
C CYS A 325 28.05 17.67 5.28
N ASP A 326 28.88 17.95 6.29
CA ASP A 326 30.08 17.15 6.56
C ASP A 326 29.72 15.72 7.04
N VAL A 327 28.69 15.54 7.88
CA VAL A 327 28.20 14.23 8.32
C VAL A 327 27.66 13.40 7.14
N ILE A 328 26.89 14.04 6.28
CA ILE A 328 26.39 13.40 5.05
C ILE A 328 27.54 12.98 4.15
N ALA A 329 28.51 13.87 3.91
CA ALA A 329 29.66 13.59 3.06
C ALA A 329 30.47 12.38 3.57
N GLU A 330 30.70 12.30 4.89
CA GLU A 330 31.35 11.14 5.52
C GLU A 330 30.54 9.84 5.32
N GLY A 331 29.23 9.89 5.48
CA GLY A 331 28.33 8.76 5.26
C GLY A 331 28.36 8.26 3.81
N ILE A 332 28.29 9.18 2.83
CA ILE A 332 28.40 8.85 1.40
C ILE A 332 29.75 8.20 1.09
N VAL A 333 30.86 8.79 1.54
CA VAL A 333 32.19 8.25 1.29
C VAL A 333 32.36 6.86 1.90
N ALA A 334 31.85 6.66 3.10
CA ALA A 334 31.91 5.36 3.78
C ALA A 334 31.08 4.30 2.99
N ALA A 335 29.85 4.62 2.62
CA ALA A 335 28.99 3.73 1.86
C ALA A 335 29.58 3.39 0.49
N ALA A 336 30.02 4.39 -0.28
CA ALA A 336 30.58 4.21 -1.60
C ALA A 336 31.83 3.31 -1.61
N ARG A 337 32.67 3.41 -0.57
CA ARG A 337 33.85 2.52 -0.42
C ARG A 337 33.44 1.08 -0.07
N GLU A 338 32.41 0.90 0.74
CA GLU A 338 31.97 -0.42 1.20
C GLU A 338 31.25 -1.19 0.08
N VAL A 339 30.46 -0.52 -0.75
CA VAL A 339 29.62 -1.15 -1.79
C VAL A 339 30.26 -1.14 -3.18
N ASN A 340 31.49 -0.61 -3.32
CA ASN A 340 32.17 -0.48 -4.60
C ASN A 340 31.30 0.21 -5.65
N LEU A 341 30.98 1.49 -5.41
CA LEU A 341 30.08 2.30 -6.23
C LEU A 341 30.40 2.20 -7.74
N HIS A 342 29.43 1.77 -8.52
CA HIS A 342 29.56 1.55 -9.95
C HIS A 342 28.63 2.44 -10.80
N VAL A 343 27.75 3.22 -10.15
CA VAL A 343 26.86 4.15 -10.85
C VAL A 343 27.29 5.61 -10.62
N PRO A 344 27.01 6.52 -11.58
CA PRO A 344 27.27 7.94 -11.41
C PRO A 344 26.56 8.51 -10.17
N LEU A 345 27.28 9.36 -9.44
CA LEU A 345 26.75 10.02 -8.24
C LEU A 345 26.80 11.53 -8.38
N VAL A 346 25.64 12.16 -8.51
CA VAL A 346 25.50 13.61 -8.51
C VAL A 346 25.17 14.07 -7.08
N VAL A 347 25.92 15.07 -6.59
CA VAL A 347 25.78 15.56 -5.20
C VAL A 347 25.57 17.06 -5.18
N ARG A 348 24.46 17.50 -4.61
CA ARG A 348 24.21 18.88 -4.21
C ARG A 348 24.21 18.98 -2.69
N LEU A 349 25.10 19.79 -2.17
CA LEU A 349 25.15 20.16 -0.75
C LEU A 349 24.94 21.66 -0.61
N GLU A 350 24.09 22.06 0.34
CA GLU A 350 23.85 23.46 0.68
C GLU A 350 23.55 23.57 2.19
N GLY A 351 23.92 24.71 2.80
CA GLY A 351 23.67 24.99 4.21
C GLY A 351 24.84 24.71 5.15
N THR A 352 24.56 24.20 6.35
CA THR A 352 25.54 24.08 7.45
C THR A 352 26.71 23.17 7.07
N ASN A 353 27.93 23.69 7.21
CA ASN A 353 29.20 22.99 6.92
C ASN A 353 29.36 22.54 5.45
N VAL A 354 28.71 23.27 4.50
CA VAL A 354 28.77 22.91 3.07
C VAL A 354 30.18 22.84 2.53
N GLU A 355 31.05 23.81 2.85
CA GLU A 355 32.44 23.85 2.37
C GLU A 355 33.27 22.65 2.88
N LEU A 356 33.05 22.25 4.15
CA LEU A 356 33.69 21.06 4.72
C LEU A 356 33.16 19.78 4.03
N GLY A 357 31.86 19.67 3.81
CA GLY A 357 31.25 18.55 3.10
C GLY A 357 31.78 18.41 1.65
N ARG A 358 31.84 19.50 0.90
CA ARG A 358 32.43 19.54 -0.45
C ARG A 358 33.89 19.14 -0.45
N LYS A 359 34.68 19.59 0.53
CA LYS A 359 36.09 19.20 0.70
C LYS A 359 36.24 17.69 0.96
N ILE A 360 35.42 17.11 1.85
CA ILE A 360 35.43 15.67 2.14
C ILE A 360 35.12 14.88 0.86
N LEU A 361 34.08 15.25 0.12
CA LEU A 361 33.73 14.60 -1.13
C LEU A 361 34.86 14.74 -2.18
N GLY A 362 35.39 15.93 -2.39
CA GLY A 362 36.46 16.18 -3.36
C GLY A 362 37.78 15.45 -3.04
N GLN A 363 38.07 15.17 -1.77
CA GLN A 363 39.25 14.41 -1.32
C GLN A 363 39.01 12.90 -1.26
N SER A 364 37.79 12.43 -1.49
CA SER A 364 37.41 11.01 -1.37
C SER A 364 38.03 10.11 -2.44
N GLY A 365 38.40 10.66 -3.60
CA GLY A 365 38.81 9.93 -4.78
C GLY A 365 37.71 9.20 -5.54
N LEU A 366 36.44 9.46 -5.14
CA LEU A 366 35.27 8.88 -5.82
C LEU A 366 34.90 9.69 -7.06
N PRO A 367 34.35 9.07 -8.10
CA PRO A 367 33.89 9.76 -9.32
C PRO A 367 32.55 10.47 -9.03
N LEU A 368 32.63 11.65 -8.38
CA LEU A 368 31.47 12.43 -7.98
C LEU A 368 31.26 13.61 -8.95
N ILE A 369 30.02 13.91 -9.25
CA ILE A 369 29.60 15.06 -10.03
C ILE A 369 28.99 16.07 -9.06
N ALA A 370 29.71 17.16 -8.77
CA ALA A 370 29.19 18.23 -7.92
C ALA A 370 28.18 19.08 -8.68
N ALA A 371 27.08 19.40 -8.01
CA ALA A 371 26.06 20.31 -8.54
C ALA A 371 26.06 21.63 -7.75
N GLU A 372 25.89 22.74 -8.46
CA GLU A 372 25.93 24.08 -7.90
C GLU A 372 24.58 24.49 -7.27
N ASN A 373 23.49 24.13 -7.91
CA ASN A 373 22.14 24.44 -7.46
C ASN A 373 21.17 23.30 -7.77
N PHE A 374 19.90 23.48 -7.44
CA PHE A 374 18.88 22.45 -7.54
C PHE A 374 18.57 22.04 -8.98
N GLU A 375 18.50 23.03 -9.89
CA GLU A 375 18.29 22.81 -11.33
C GLU A 375 19.48 22.08 -11.98
N ASP A 376 20.69 22.52 -11.67
CA ASP A 376 21.93 21.92 -12.17
C ASP A 376 22.06 20.45 -11.74
N ALA A 377 21.66 20.15 -10.50
CA ALA A 377 21.66 18.78 -9.98
C ALA A 377 20.72 17.86 -10.78
N ALA A 378 19.51 18.32 -11.05
CA ALA A 378 18.54 17.55 -11.82
C ALA A 378 18.97 17.35 -13.28
N LYS A 379 19.50 18.37 -13.94
CA LYS A 379 20.04 18.25 -15.31
C LYS A 379 21.17 17.24 -15.36
N LYS A 380 22.17 17.39 -14.49
CA LYS A 380 23.35 16.50 -14.46
C LYS A 380 22.97 15.05 -14.25
N VAL A 381 22.06 14.73 -13.30
CA VAL A 381 21.69 13.33 -13.06
C VAL A 381 20.90 12.74 -14.22
N VAL A 382 20.06 13.53 -14.89
CA VAL A 382 19.31 13.06 -16.07
C VAL A 382 20.23 12.88 -17.26
N ASP A 383 21.21 13.78 -17.46
CA ASP A 383 22.15 13.72 -18.58
C ASP A 383 23.06 12.47 -18.47
N VAL A 384 23.59 12.17 -17.27
CA VAL A 384 24.44 10.97 -17.10
C VAL A 384 23.69 9.66 -17.32
N VAL A 385 22.39 9.59 -17.02
CA VAL A 385 21.56 8.43 -17.34
C VAL A 385 21.35 8.31 -18.85
N LYS A 386 21.10 9.42 -19.54
CA LYS A 386 20.93 9.43 -21.02
C LYS A 386 22.21 9.08 -21.78
N GLU A 387 23.37 9.43 -21.23
CA GLU A 387 24.67 9.11 -21.84
C GLU A 387 25.05 7.63 -21.63
N ALA A 388 24.50 6.97 -20.61
CA ALA A 388 24.74 5.56 -20.30
C ALA A 388 23.78 4.59 -21.04
N ALA A 389 22.65 5.09 -21.57
CA ALA A 389 21.66 4.33 -22.34
C ALA A 389 22.01 4.27 -23.84
#